data_ef893b13e799634f7447aeb0d37dfb32
#
_entry.id   ef893b13e799634f7447aeb0d37dfb32
#
_cell.length_a   1.000
_cell.length_b   1.000
_cell.length_c   1.000
_cell.angle_alpha   90.00
_cell.angle_beta   90.00
_cell.angle_gamma   90.00
#
_symmetry.space_group_name_H-M   'P 1'
#
loop_
_entity.id
_entity.type
_entity.pdbx_description
1 polymer ?
#
loop_
_entity_poly.entity_id
_entity_poly.type
_entity_poly.pdbx_seq_one_letter_code
_entity_poly.pdbx_strand_id
1 'polypeptide(L)'
;MKPFLHFLRAVRFIFRLRQCQRGQNDVIIERGVRMKKRVWLTVVVLMACTAFLFMKLSTEEKAGYVYREGKAYLDMTIQSAAYDSTYSPVDRQLQLVVADNVYMFIENVPVVQINNELFPLAEQDFFIQNNRAFISASFLEKQEPSYVKLKAAYAILKSSQSSEEAAQAVSTKQFTREEVMQYMSGLTPPLENAKADTFPSHLPGADRTYRHGFHEGLDWYTYSAGVVVNKETEVYGMGKGKVVRVDHNYKPYESVEQRNKDLAYCKEVQKTPAYILDKLRGRQVWIQYDNGMQARFAHLDQVDEELNVGDTITKDTLIGYVGNSGTSGEVQKDNTELHLHVDLLINGTLFWKGLSQEDVKDVLISQLNNNE
;
A
#
# COMPACT_ATOMS: atom_id res chain seq x y z
N MET A 1 3.50 -17.41 -34.60
CA MET A 1 4.04 -17.73 -35.94
C MET A 1 3.37 -16.96 -37.10
N LYS A 2 2.06 -16.69 -37.09
CA LYS A 2 1.40 -15.94 -38.18
C LYS A 2 1.90 -14.50 -38.43
N PRO A 3 2.23 -13.65 -37.40
CA PRO A 3 2.72 -12.27 -37.64
C PRO A 3 4.11 -12.23 -38.28
N PHE A 4 4.99 -13.19 -37.98
CA PHE A 4 6.34 -13.27 -38.53
C PHE A 4 6.36 -13.61 -40.03
N LEU A 5 5.43 -14.43 -40.48
CA LEU A 5 5.27 -14.76 -41.93
C LEU A 5 4.79 -13.55 -42.74
N HIS A 6 3.95 -12.69 -42.16
CA HIS A 6 3.51 -11.44 -42.81
C HIS A 6 4.64 -10.43 -42.93
N PHE A 7 5.49 -10.34 -41.91
CA PHE A 7 6.67 -9.46 -41.91
C PHE A 7 7.69 -9.89 -43.01
N LEU A 8 7.99 -11.18 -43.10
CA LEU A 8 8.86 -11.71 -44.16
C LEU A 8 8.32 -11.51 -45.57
N ARG A 9 6.99 -11.57 -45.75
CA ARG A 9 6.33 -11.26 -47.01
C ARG A 9 6.43 -9.79 -47.41
N ALA A 10 6.25 -8.89 -46.42
CA ALA A 10 6.41 -7.45 -46.64
C ALA A 10 7.86 -7.09 -47.02
N VAL A 11 8.84 -7.68 -46.34
CA VAL A 11 10.28 -7.48 -46.64
C VAL A 11 10.64 -8.00 -48.04
N ARG A 12 10.10 -9.17 -48.49
CA ARG A 12 10.27 -9.70 -49.84
C ARG A 12 9.60 -8.82 -50.90
N PHE A 13 8.45 -8.23 -50.63
CA PHE A 13 7.76 -7.33 -51.52
C PHE A 13 8.56 -6.02 -51.77
N ILE A 14 9.14 -5.45 -50.73
CA ILE A 14 9.99 -4.26 -50.80
C ILE A 14 11.29 -4.54 -51.59
N PHE A 15 11.85 -5.76 -51.49
CA PHE A 15 13.02 -6.16 -52.25
C PHE A 15 12.74 -6.35 -53.77
N ARG A 16 11.52 -6.82 -54.12
CA ARG A 16 11.13 -6.98 -55.52
C ARG A 16 10.88 -5.66 -56.27
N LEU A 17 10.37 -4.63 -55.55
CA LEU A 17 10.13 -3.31 -56.17
C LEU A 17 11.42 -2.55 -56.52
N ARG A 18 12.59 -2.92 -55.96
CA ARG A 18 13.89 -2.28 -56.26
C ARG A 18 14.68 -2.91 -57.45
N GLN A 19 14.26 -4.05 -57.94
CA GLN A 19 14.96 -4.67 -59.10
C GLN A 19 14.47 -4.13 -60.46
N CYS A 20 13.40 -3.33 -60.51
CA CYS A 20 12.81 -2.82 -61.75
C CYS A 20 13.28 -1.41 -62.18
N GLN A 21 14.23 -0.75 -61.42
CA GLN A 21 14.75 0.58 -61.78
C GLN A 21 16.28 0.60 -61.81
N ARG A 22 16.89 -0.18 -62.67
CA ARG A 22 18.31 -0.05 -63.00
C ARG A 22 18.46 0.22 -64.52
N GLY A 23 18.73 1.46 -64.82
CA GLY A 23 19.16 1.93 -66.11
C GLY A 23 19.71 3.36 -66.00
N GLN A 24 21.03 3.52 -66.14
CA GLN A 24 21.77 4.74 -66.37
C GLN A 24 21.98 5.70 -65.18
N ASN A 25 23.14 5.69 -64.65
CA ASN A 25 24.10 6.73 -64.21
C ASN A 25 24.95 6.25 -63.03
N ASP A 26 26.05 5.57 -63.37
CA ASP A 26 27.10 5.16 -62.43
C ASP A 26 28.20 6.24 -62.40
N VAL A 27 28.54 6.75 -61.25
CA VAL A 27 29.86 7.06 -60.69
C VAL A 27 29.84 7.90 -59.40
N ILE A 28 28.74 8.62 -59.05
CA ILE A 28 28.70 9.50 -57.83
C ILE A 28 27.98 8.87 -56.64
N ILE A 29 27.48 7.64 -56.76
CA ILE A 29 26.53 7.05 -55.81
C ILE A 29 27.17 6.08 -54.79
N GLU A 30 28.40 5.61 -55.01
CA GLU A 30 28.95 4.52 -54.15
C GLU A 30 29.20 4.88 -52.68
N ARG A 31 29.55 6.13 -52.32
CA ARG A 31 29.75 6.51 -50.92
C ARG A 31 28.43 6.73 -50.17
N GLY A 32 27.43 7.28 -50.80
CA GLY A 32 26.11 7.53 -50.20
C GLY A 32 25.30 6.24 -50.02
N VAL A 33 25.48 5.27 -50.91
CA VAL A 33 24.77 3.96 -50.85
C VAL A 33 25.35 3.07 -49.74
N ARG A 34 26.69 3.11 -49.50
CA ARG A 34 27.31 2.38 -48.38
C ARG A 34 26.88 2.92 -47.02
N MET A 35 26.77 4.24 -46.87
CA MET A 35 26.29 4.85 -45.64
C MET A 35 24.79 4.55 -45.36
N LYS A 36 23.94 4.62 -46.37
CA LYS A 36 22.54 4.25 -46.30
C LYS A 36 22.32 2.76 -45.97
N LYS A 37 23.15 1.87 -46.52
CA LYS A 37 23.08 0.43 -46.19
C LYS A 37 23.49 0.16 -44.74
N ARG A 38 24.51 0.83 -44.20
CA ARG A 38 24.95 0.69 -42.81
C ARG A 38 23.88 1.23 -41.85
N VAL A 39 23.32 2.39 -42.12
CA VAL A 39 22.23 2.98 -41.29
C VAL A 39 20.99 2.06 -41.35
N TRP A 40 20.66 1.53 -42.54
CA TRP A 40 19.52 0.61 -42.66
C TRP A 40 19.74 -0.71 -41.93
N LEU A 41 20.97 -1.26 -41.98
CA LEU A 41 21.32 -2.46 -41.20
C LEU A 41 21.23 -2.23 -39.72
N THR A 42 21.68 -1.07 -39.24
CA THR A 42 21.62 -0.68 -37.82
C THR A 42 20.16 -0.53 -37.37
N VAL A 43 19.28 0.08 -38.16
CA VAL A 43 17.86 0.22 -37.87
C VAL A 43 17.13 -1.15 -37.83
N VAL A 44 17.49 -2.04 -38.78
CA VAL A 44 16.91 -3.40 -38.81
C VAL A 44 17.37 -4.23 -37.61
N VAL A 45 18.65 -4.11 -37.22
CA VAL A 45 19.18 -4.77 -36.01
C VAL A 45 18.55 -4.20 -34.77
N LEU A 46 18.40 -2.86 -34.67
CA LEU A 46 17.69 -2.24 -33.52
C LEU A 46 16.24 -2.70 -33.44
N MET A 47 15.50 -2.73 -34.56
CA MET A 47 14.12 -3.23 -34.59
C MET A 47 14.02 -4.73 -34.27
N ALA A 48 14.99 -5.53 -34.70
CA ALA A 48 15.05 -6.94 -34.34
C ALA A 48 15.36 -7.15 -32.87
N CYS A 49 16.28 -6.35 -32.28
CA CYS A 49 16.59 -6.36 -30.86
C CYS A 49 15.40 -5.88 -30.02
N THR A 50 14.70 -4.81 -30.43
CA THR A 50 13.49 -4.35 -29.74
C THR A 50 12.35 -5.35 -29.86
N ALA A 51 12.14 -5.99 -31.03
CA ALA A 51 11.15 -7.04 -31.20
C ALA A 51 11.50 -8.30 -30.38
N PHE A 52 12.78 -8.66 -30.30
CA PHE A 52 13.26 -9.78 -29.48
C PHE A 52 13.12 -9.47 -27.99
N LEU A 53 13.44 -8.24 -27.56
CA LEU A 53 13.22 -7.77 -26.19
C LEU A 53 11.71 -7.76 -25.84
N PHE A 54 10.86 -7.29 -26.75
CA PHE A 54 9.41 -7.28 -26.60
C PHE A 54 8.83 -8.72 -26.56
N MET A 55 9.34 -9.64 -27.39
CA MET A 55 8.95 -11.05 -27.32
C MET A 55 9.43 -11.74 -26.04
N LYS A 56 10.64 -11.39 -25.56
CA LYS A 56 11.16 -11.91 -24.29
C LYS A 56 10.34 -11.40 -23.11
N LEU A 57 10.04 -10.10 -23.06
CA LEU A 57 9.16 -9.49 -22.07
C LEU A 57 7.74 -10.10 -22.12
N SER A 58 7.18 -10.33 -23.31
CA SER A 58 5.83 -10.92 -23.46
C SER A 58 5.79 -12.43 -23.15
N THR A 59 6.90 -13.14 -23.23
CA THR A 59 6.98 -14.56 -22.84
C THR A 59 7.20 -14.71 -21.33
N GLU A 60 7.95 -13.82 -20.70
CA GLU A 60 8.11 -13.78 -19.26
C GLU A 60 6.80 -13.35 -18.56
N GLU A 61 6.05 -12.43 -19.15
CA GLU A 61 4.74 -12.01 -18.66
C GLU A 61 3.68 -13.15 -18.69
N LYS A 62 3.78 -14.07 -19.66
CA LYS A 62 2.94 -15.29 -19.72
C LYS A 62 3.32 -16.35 -18.69
N ALA A 63 4.52 -16.30 -18.15
CA ALA A 63 5.01 -17.22 -17.12
C ALA A 63 4.61 -16.81 -15.69
N GLY A 64 3.89 -15.67 -15.51
CA GLY A 64 3.50 -15.18 -14.20
C GLY A 64 4.65 -14.57 -13.39
N TYR A 65 5.77 -14.25 -14.04
CA TYR A 65 6.93 -13.60 -13.44
C TYR A 65 7.29 -12.32 -14.19
N VAL A 66 7.73 -11.33 -13.43
CA VAL A 66 8.31 -10.09 -13.95
C VAL A 66 9.66 -9.88 -13.28
N TYR A 67 10.66 -9.46 -14.07
CA TYR A 67 11.96 -9.05 -13.53
C TYR A 67 12.06 -7.53 -13.56
N ARG A 68 12.34 -6.94 -12.39
CA ARG A 68 12.55 -5.51 -12.22
C ARG A 68 13.80 -5.29 -11.40
N GLU A 69 14.76 -4.50 -11.92
CA GLU A 69 16.01 -4.16 -11.22
C GLU A 69 16.77 -5.39 -10.68
N GLY A 70 16.79 -6.49 -11.45
CA GLY A 70 17.45 -7.73 -11.06
C GLY A 70 16.73 -8.61 -10.06
N LYS A 71 15.53 -8.22 -9.62
CA LYS A 71 14.67 -9.00 -8.71
C LYS A 71 13.54 -9.67 -9.48
N ALA A 72 13.17 -10.87 -9.06
CA ALA A 72 12.03 -11.60 -9.58
C ALA A 72 10.76 -11.28 -8.77
N TYR A 73 9.66 -11.04 -9.46
CA TYR A 73 8.34 -10.80 -8.87
C TYR A 73 7.32 -11.77 -9.44
N LEU A 74 6.44 -12.25 -8.59
CA LEU A 74 5.32 -13.09 -8.97
C LEU A 74 4.08 -12.23 -9.19
N ASP A 75 3.41 -12.44 -10.31
CA ASP A 75 2.10 -11.87 -10.56
C ASP A 75 1.03 -12.66 -9.82
N MET A 76 0.59 -12.13 -8.72
CA MET A 76 -0.40 -12.75 -7.87
C MET A 76 -1.82 -12.71 -8.48
N THR A 77 -2.06 -11.83 -9.45
CA THR A 77 -3.34 -11.74 -10.15
C THR A 77 -3.55 -12.91 -11.10
N ILE A 78 -2.49 -13.31 -11.83
CA ILE A 78 -2.55 -14.47 -12.76
C ILE A 78 -2.53 -15.80 -12.00
N GLN A 79 -1.80 -15.84 -10.89
CA GLN A 79 -1.59 -17.07 -10.10
C GLN A 79 -2.54 -17.17 -8.90
N SER A 80 -3.61 -16.40 -8.86
CA SER A 80 -4.56 -16.39 -7.75
C SER A 80 -5.05 -17.78 -7.35
N ALA A 81 -5.39 -18.63 -8.34
CA ALA A 81 -5.80 -20.01 -8.07
C ALA A 81 -4.67 -20.92 -7.52
N ALA A 82 -3.40 -20.59 -7.81
CA ALA A 82 -2.25 -21.37 -7.36
C ALA A 82 -1.78 -21.01 -5.93
N TYR A 83 -2.12 -19.82 -5.45
CA TYR A 83 -1.65 -19.24 -4.19
C TYR A 83 -2.80 -18.79 -3.28
N ASP A 84 -4.02 -19.17 -3.59
CA ASP A 84 -5.20 -18.72 -2.86
C ASP A 84 -5.15 -17.20 -2.60
N SER A 85 -5.04 -16.44 -3.67
CA SER A 85 -4.89 -14.98 -3.61
C SER A 85 -6.12 -14.28 -4.18
N THR A 86 -6.49 -13.17 -3.53
CA THR A 86 -7.59 -12.30 -3.96
C THR A 86 -7.09 -10.87 -4.08
N TYR A 87 -7.20 -10.29 -5.26
CA TYR A 87 -6.86 -8.90 -5.52
C TYR A 87 -8.11 -8.04 -5.67
N SER A 88 -8.20 -6.95 -4.88
CA SER A 88 -9.21 -5.90 -5.02
C SER A 88 -8.65 -4.73 -5.84
N PRO A 89 -9.08 -4.53 -7.11
CA PRO A 89 -8.64 -3.40 -7.90
C PRO A 89 -9.06 -2.04 -7.32
N VAL A 90 -10.22 -2.01 -6.65
CA VAL A 90 -10.75 -0.78 -6.03
C VAL A 90 -9.91 -0.36 -4.84
N ASP A 91 -9.57 -1.30 -3.95
CA ASP A 91 -8.77 -1.02 -2.75
C ASP A 91 -7.27 -1.02 -3.03
N ARG A 92 -6.86 -1.50 -4.23
CA ARG A 92 -5.47 -1.79 -4.57
C ARG A 92 -4.80 -2.63 -3.49
N GLN A 93 -5.53 -3.64 -3.08
CA GLN A 93 -5.22 -4.52 -1.99
C GLN A 93 -5.12 -5.95 -2.46
N LEU A 94 -4.09 -6.65 -2.04
CA LEU A 94 -3.90 -8.07 -2.25
C LEU A 94 -4.02 -8.80 -0.93
N GLN A 95 -4.89 -9.80 -0.88
CA GLN A 95 -4.89 -10.84 0.15
C GLN A 95 -4.24 -12.09 -0.42
N LEU A 96 -3.31 -12.66 0.31
CA LEU A 96 -2.61 -13.89 -0.05
C LEU A 96 -2.65 -14.87 1.11
N VAL A 97 -3.02 -16.11 0.87
CA VAL A 97 -2.99 -17.19 1.86
C VAL A 97 -1.88 -18.17 1.49
N VAL A 98 -0.95 -18.39 2.41
CA VAL A 98 0.16 -19.33 2.28
C VAL A 98 0.35 -20.07 3.60
N ALA A 99 0.30 -21.39 3.59
CA ALA A 99 0.58 -22.24 4.77
C ALA A 99 -0.16 -21.78 6.04
N ASP A 100 -1.47 -21.52 5.92
CA ASP A 100 -2.37 -21.06 7.00
C ASP A 100 -2.14 -19.60 7.46
N ASN A 101 -1.20 -18.87 6.86
CA ASN A 101 -1.03 -17.46 7.11
C ASN A 101 -1.74 -16.60 6.07
N VAL A 102 -2.44 -15.57 6.52
CA VAL A 102 -3.13 -14.59 5.68
C VAL A 102 -2.30 -13.31 5.64
N TYR A 103 -1.83 -12.95 4.46
CA TYR A 103 -1.07 -11.74 4.19
C TYR A 103 -1.97 -10.70 3.53
N MET A 104 -1.93 -9.46 4.03
CA MET A 104 -2.67 -8.34 3.46
C MET A 104 -1.71 -7.23 3.06
N PHE A 105 -1.68 -6.92 1.76
CA PHE A 105 -0.84 -5.87 1.17
C PHE A 105 -1.73 -4.77 0.62
N ILE A 106 -1.33 -3.51 0.80
CA ILE A 106 -2.00 -2.34 0.24
C ILE A 106 -0.95 -1.54 -0.55
N GLU A 107 -1.30 -1.05 -1.73
CA GLU A 107 -0.38 -0.28 -2.57
C GLU A 107 0.16 0.95 -1.83
N ASN A 108 1.48 1.15 -1.89
CA ASN A 108 2.25 2.24 -1.26
C ASN A 108 2.20 2.26 0.27
N VAL A 109 1.67 1.23 0.93
CA VAL A 109 1.71 1.10 2.38
C VAL A 109 2.92 0.23 2.74
N PRO A 110 3.94 0.76 3.47
CA PRO A 110 5.16 0.04 3.79
C PRO A 110 4.99 -0.93 4.99
N VAL A 111 3.81 -1.52 5.08
CA VAL A 111 3.45 -2.49 6.11
C VAL A 111 2.65 -3.62 5.47
N VAL A 112 2.96 -4.85 5.82
CA VAL A 112 2.12 -6.01 5.57
C VAL A 112 1.44 -6.45 6.86
N GLN A 113 0.15 -6.73 6.81
CA GLN A 113 -0.52 -7.43 7.90
C GLN A 113 -0.41 -8.94 7.64
N ILE A 114 0.11 -9.67 8.61
CA ILE A 114 0.18 -11.13 8.59
C ILE A 114 -0.72 -11.63 9.72
N ASN A 115 -1.80 -12.30 9.37
CA ASN A 115 -2.89 -12.63 10.28
C ASN A 115 -3.39 -11.37 11.00
N ASN A 116 -3.10 -11.25 12.31
CA ASN A 116 -3.57 -10.15 13.14
C ASN A 116 -2.47 -9.15 13.53
N GLU A 117 -1.25 -9.34 13.04
CA GLU A 117 -0.08 -8.53 13.40
C GLU A 117 0.44 -7.72 12.22
N LEU A 118 1.05 -6.57 12.50
CA LEU A 118 1.67 -5.69 11.51
C LEU A 118 3.18 -5.92 11.46
N PHE A 119 3.71 -6.00 10.25
CA PHE A 119 5.14 -6.16 9.98
C PHE A 119 5.61 -5.13 8.96
N PRO A 120 6.83 -4.61 9.10
CA PRO A 120 7.42 -3.73 8.09
C PRO A 120 7.53 -4.43 6.73
N LEU A 121 7.19 -3.71 5.67
CA LEU A 121 7.31 -4.16 4.28
C LEU A 121 8.25 -3.21 3.54
N ALA A 122 9.27 -3.75 2.89
CA ALA A 122 10.13 -2.94 2.05
C ALA A 122 9.36 -2.48 0.78
N GLU A 123 9.54 -1.21 0.38
CA GLU A 123 8.83 -0.60 -0.76
C GLU A 123 8.90 -1.45 -2.03
N GLN A 124 10.02 -2.12 -2.26
CA GLN A 124 10.22 -2.96 -3.43
C GLN A 124 9.60 -4.36 -3.32
N ASP A 125 9.01 -4.76 -2.19
CA ASP A 125 8.51 -6.13 -2.03
C ASP A 125 7.08 -6.32 -2.54
N PHE A 126 6.33 -5.23 -2.68
CA PHE A 126 4.98 -5.24 -3.24
C PHE A 126 4.72 -4.00 -4.09
N PHE A 127 4.12 -4.18 -5.27
CA PHE A 127 3.66 -3.08 -6.10
C PHE A 127 2.50 -3.50 -7.01
N ILE A 128 1.79 -2.51 -7.53
CA ILE A 128 0.73 -2.68 -8.51
C ILE A 128 1.14 -2.02 -9.83
N GLN A 129 1.00 -2.74 -10.92
CA GLN A 129 1.23 -2.24 -12.27
C GLN A 129 0.18 -2.77 -13.23
N ASN A 130 -0.42 -1.88 -14.03
CA ASN A 130 -1.47 -2.23 -14.99
C ASN A 130 -2.62 -3.05 -14.36
N ASN A 131 -3.04 -2.66 -13.17
CA ASN A 131 -4.09 -3.33 -12.39
C ASN A 131 -3.77 -4.80 -12.04
N ARG A 132 -2.49 -5.12 -11.89
CA ARG A 132 -1.97 -6.44 -11.48
C ARG A 132 -1.08 -6.27 -10.26
N ALA A 133 -1.18 -7.18 -9.31
CA ALA A 133 -0.45 -7.17 -8.04
C ALA A 133 0.78 -8.07 -8.11
N PHE A 134 1.94 -7.54 -7.70
CA PHE A 134 3.23 -8.22 -7.78
C PHE A 134 3.90 -8.27 -6.41
N ILE A 135 4.39 -9.45 -6.04
CA ILE A 135 5.17 -9.66 -4.80
C ILE A 135 6.56 -10.15 -5.16
N SER A 136 7.59 -9.64 -4.48
CA SER A 136 8.96 -10.11 -4.67
C SER A 136 9.11 -11.58 -4.26
N ALA A 137 9.82 -12.36 -5.06
CA ALA A 137 10.10 -13.77 -4.74
C ALA A 137 10.91 -13.87 -3.44
N SER A 138 11.82 -12.93 -3.19
CA SER A 138 12.64 -12.89 -1.97
C SER A 138 11.83 -12.64 -0.71
N PHE A 139 10.75 -11.85 -0.77
CA PHE A 139 9.84 -11.69 0.36
C PHE A 139 9.17 -13.01 0.73
N LEU A 140 8.59 -13.69 -0.27
CA LEU A 140 7.93 -14.98 -0.04
C LEU A 140 8.91 -16.06 0.46
N GLU A 141 10.13 -16.11 -0.08
CA GLU A 141 11.17 -17.02 0.38
C GLU A 141 11.58 -16.80 1.83
N LYS A 142 11.60 -15.54 2.27
CA LYS A 142 11.96 -15.18 3.66
C LYS A 142 10.84 -15.52 4.64
N GLN A 143 9.58 -15.26 4.26
CA GLN A 143 8.44 -15.50 5.14
C GLN A 143 8.06 -16.97 5.22
N GLU A 144 8.13 -17.68 4.09
CA GLU A 144 7.74 -19.09 3.98
C GLU A 144 8.82 -19.90 3.22
N PRO A 145 9.93 -20.27 3.88
CA PRO A 145 11.01 -21.04 3.23
C PRO A 145 10.57 -22.38 2.61
N SER A 146 9.50 -22.97 3.13
CA SER A 146 8.86 -24.17 2.58
C SER A 146 8.12 -23.91 1.27
N TYR A 147 7.69 -22.69 1.03
CA TYR A 147 6.90 -22.28 -0.14
C TYR A 147 7.67 -22.45 -1.46
N VAL A 148 8.95 -22.15 -1.48
CA VAL A 148 9.81 -22.31 -2.66
C VAL A 148 10.02 -23.81 -2.98
N LYS A 149 10.10 -24.66 -1.96
CA LYS A 149 10.16 -26.12 -2.13
C LYS A 149 8.81 -26.69 -2.57
N LEU A 150 7.69 -26.13 -2.13
CA LEU A 150 6.34 -26.50 -2.54
C LEU A 150 6.08 -26.20 -4.03
N LYS A 151 6.75 -25.23 -4.65
CA LYS A 151 6.58 -24.91 -6.06
C LYS A 151 6.87 -26.09 -6.99
N ALA A 152 7.84 -26.92 -6.66
CA ALA A 152 8.12 -28.16 -7.37
C ALA A 152 7.08 -29.26 -7.06
N ALA A 153 6.51 -29.28 -5.85
CA ALA A 153 5.49 -30.24 -5.42
C ALA A 153 4.07 -29.84 -5.81
N TYR A 154 3.74 -28.54 -5.85
CA TYR A 154 2.38 -28.04 -6.17
C TYR A 154 2.00 -28.22 -7.64
N ALA A 155 2.96 -28.28 -8.54
CA ALA A 155 2.72 -28.72 -9.93
C ALA A 155 2.16 -30.15 -10.00
N ILE A 156 2.34 -30.96 -8.94
CA ILE A 156 1.97 -32.37 -8.86
C ILE A 156 0.64 -32.58 -8.10
N LEU A 157 0.24 -31.66 -7.20
CA LEU A 157 -0.89 -31.86 -6.26
C LEU A 157 -2.20 -31.16 -6.64
N LYS A 158 -2.39 -30.74 -7.87
CA LYS A 158 -3.59 -30.03 -8.36
C LYS A 158 -4.87 -30.88 -8.41
N SER A 159 -5.06 -31.85 -7.56
CA SER A 159 -6.21 -32.77 -7.62
C SER A 159 -7.05 -32.95 -6.35
N SER A 160 -6.88 -32.19 -5.29
CA SER A 160 -7.82 -32.33 -4.17
C SER A 160 -7.87 -31.15 -3.20
N GLN A 161 -9.06 -30.62 -3.07
CA GLN A 161 -9.67 -29.85 -2.00
C GLN A 161 -9.52 -28.32 -2.02
N SER A 162 -10.70 -27.71 -2.09
CA SER A 162 -11.01 -26.28 -1.98
C SER A 162 -10.80 -25.78 -0.54
N SER A 163 -9.99 -24.73 -0.37
CA SER A 163 -9.82 -24.00 0.88
C SER A 163 -10.78 -22.79 0.96
N GLU A 164 -12.08 -23.02 0.87
CA GLU A 164 -13.07 -21.95 1.10
C GLU A 164 -13.08 -21.41 2.55
N GLU A 165 -12.57 -22.19 3.52
CA GLU A 165 -12.55 -21.80 4.93
C GLU A 165 -11.42 -20.82 5.31
N ALA A 166 -10.28 -20.82 4.63
CA ALA A 166 -9.14 -19.95 4.97
C ALA A 166 -9.36 -18.48 4.53
N ALA A 167 -10.09 -18.24 3.43
CA ALA A 167 -10.39 -16.90 2.94
C ALA A 167 -11.34 -16.09 3.87
N GLN A 168 -12.05 -16.75 4.78
CA GLN A 168 -12.94 -16.10 5.76
C GLN A 168 -12.24 -15.69 7.07
N ALA A 169 -10.98 -16.03 7.29
CA ALA A 169 -10.29 -15.87 8.57
C ALA A 169 -9.65 -14.49 8.83
N VAL A 170 -9.80 -13.49 7.96
CA VAL A 170 -9.62 -12.09 8.39
C VAL A 170 -10.84 -11.73 9.20
N SER A 171 -10.68 -11.86 10.50
CA SER A 171 -11.72 -11.85 11.52
C SER A 171 -12.64 -10.63 11.38
N THR A 172 -13.90 -10.86 11.07
CA THR A 172 -15.02 -9.96 11.37
C THR A 172 -15.37 -10.01 12.87
N LYS A 173 -14.41 -10.37 13.74
CA LYS A 173 -14.68 -10.44 15.18
C LYS A 173 -15.09 -9.05 15.67
N GLN A 174 -16.30 -8.94 16.16
CA GLN A 174 -16.74 -7.79 16.94
C GLN A 174 -16.31 -8.02 18.38
N PHE A 175 -15.72 -7.01 19.00
CA PHE A 175 -15.32 -7.04 20.40
C PHE A 175 -16.41 -6.47 21.26
N THR A 176 -16.63 -7.04 22.44
CA THR A 176 -17.51 -6.45 23.46
C THR A 176 -16.81 -5.23 24.09
N ARG A 177 -17.58 -4.35 24.74
CA ARG A 177 -17.06 -3.21 25.48
C ARG A 177 -15.99 -3.63 26.51
N GLU A 178 -16.26 -4.71 27.24
CA GLU A 178 -15.37 -5.26 28.27
C GLU A 178 -14.06 -5.79 27.67
N GLU A 179 -14.13 -6.51 26.54
CA GLU A 179 -12.93 -6.95 25.81
C GLU A 179 -12.09 -5.76 25.35
N VAL A 180 -12.71 -4.72 24.78
CA VAL A 180 -12.01 -3.50 24.37
C VAL A 180 -11.34 -2.81 25.54
N MET A 181 -12.03 -2.66 26.67
CA MET A 181 -11.46 -2.08 27.90
C MET A 181 -10.24 -2.87 28.39
N GLN A 182 -10.30 -4.20 28.31
CA GLN A 182 -9.17 -5.06 28.68
C GLN A 182 -7.96 -4.85 27.75
N TYR A 183 -8.18 -4.79 26.43
CA TYR A 183 -7.11 -4.53 25.46
C TYR A 183 -6.49 -3.14 25.64
N MET A 184 -7.28 -2.11 25.89
CA MET A 184 -6.84 -0.74 26.07
C MET A 184 -6.25 -0.45 27.46
N SER A 185 -6.35 -1.39 28.39
CA SER A 185 -5.83 -1.22 29.75
C SER A 185 -4.34 -0.90 29.75
N GLY A 186 -3.97 0.20 30.40
CA GLY A 186 -2.59 0.69 30.48
C GLY A 186 -2.13 1.56 29.30
N LEU A 187 -3.00 1.82 28.32
CA LEU A 187 -2.71 2.86 27.32
C LEU A 187 -2.87 4.26 27.98
N THR A 188 -2.00 5.19 27.58
CA THR A 188 -2.04 6.60 28.00
C THR A 188 -2.38 7.51 26.84
N PRO A 189 -2.95 8.71 27.07
CA PRO A 189 -3.12 9.70 26.02
C PRO A 189 -1.78 10.00 25.33
N PRO A 190 -1.81 10.20 24.00
CA PRO A 190 -0.59 10.48 23.23
C PRO A 190 -0.11 11.94 23.32
N LEU A 191 -0.92 12.83 23.89
CA LEU A 191 -0.60 14.23 24.13
C LEU A 191 -0.57 14.47 25.63
N GLU A 192 0.46 15.17 26.11
CA GLU A 192 0.62 15.45 27.54
C GLU A 192 -0.58 16.25 28.09
N ASN A 193 -1.15 15.79 29.19
CA ASN A 193 -2.31 16.38 29.86
C ASN A 193 -3.60 16.49 29.02
N ALA A 194 -3.65 15.88 27.82
CA ALA A 194 -4.83 15.89 26.98
C ALA A 194 -5.89 14.89 27.48
N LYS A 195 -7.14 15.22 27.23
CA LYS A 195 -8.29 14.33 27.47
C LYS A 195 -8.81 13.77 26.17
N ALA A 196 -9.37 12.57 26.19
CA ALA A 196 -10.07 12.02 25.06
C ALA A 196 -11.22 12.95 24.66
N ASP A 197 -11.27 13.31 23.40
CA ASP A 197 -12.32 14.16 22.85
C ASP A 197 -13.67 13.45 22.88
N THR A 198 -14.72 14.17 23.19
CA THR A 198 -16.09 13.63 23.27
C THR A 198 -17.05 14.25 22.25
N PHE A 199 -16.57 15.09 21.35
CA PHE A 199 -17.39 15.62 20.26
C PHE A 199 -17.76 14.48 19.30
N PRO A 200 -19.06 14.31 18.95
CA PRO A 200 -19.51 13.19 18.12
C PRO A 200 -18.76 13.04 16.79
N SER A 201 -18.38 14.16 16.17
CA SER A 201 -17.63 14.15 14.91
C SER A 201 -16.16 13.73 15.06
N HIS A 202 -15.59 13.76 16.26
CA HIS A 202 -14.21 13.39 16.54
C HIS A 202 -14.05 11.96 17.00
N LEU A 203 -15.16 11.31 17.35
CA LEU A 203 -15.17 9.92 17.81
C LEU A 203 -14.98 8.94 16.68
N PRO A 204 -14.34 7.80 16.92
CA PRO A 204 -14.31 6.67 16.00
C PRO A 204 -15.74 6.25 15.61
N GLY A 205 -15.93 5.89 14.32
CA GLY A 205 -17.22 5.50 13.78
C GLY A 205 -18.13 6.66 13.32
N ALA A 206 -17.74 7.92 13.51
CA ALA A 206 -18.48 9.07 12.99
C ALA A 206 -18.47 9.09 11.45
N ASP A 207 -19.57 9.52 10.83
CA ASP A 207 -19.70 9.59 9.37
C ASP A 207 -18.67 10.54 8.74
N ARG A 208 -18.06 10.09 7.64
CA ARG A 208 -17.20 10.87 6.76
C ARG A 208 -17.78 10.89 5.35
N THR A 209 -18.94 11.58 5.21
CA THR A 209 -19.72 11.61 3.96
C THR A 209 -18.94 12.12 2.76
N TYR A 210 -17.99 13.03 2.96
CA TYR A 210 -17.15 13.61 1.89
C TYR A 210 -16.27 12.58 1.18
N ARG A 211 -16.02 11.42 1.81
CA ARG A 211 -15.22 10.31 1.27
C ARG A 211 -15.92 8.95 1.29
N HIS A 212 -17.23 8.94 1.57
CA HIS A 212 -18.02 7.69 1.70
C HIS A 212 -17.40 6.67 2.67
N GLY A 213 -17.09 7.12 3.88
CA GLY A 213 -16.47 6.29 4.92
C GLY A 213 -16.88 6.71 6.30
N PHE A 214 -16.21 6.16 7.27
CA PHE A 214 -16.36 6.48 8.70
C PHE A 214 -15.04 7.02 9.23
N HIS A 215 -15.08 7.65 10.37
CA HIS A 215 -13.90 8.05 11.12
C HIS A 215 -13.25 6.82 11.75
N GLU A 216 -11.99 6.54 11.41
CA GLU A 216 -11.32 5.33 11.86
C GLU A 216 -10.83 5.42 13.29
N GLY A 217 -10.45 6.62 13.74
CA GLY A 217 -9.81 6.85 15.02
C GLY A 217 -10.42 7.97 15.85
N LEU A 218 -9.67 8.45 16.81
CA LEU A 218 -9.99 9.59 17.67
C LEU A 218 -9.14 10.79 17.23
N ASP A 219 -9.81 11.98 17.18
CA ASP A 219 -9.14 13.24 16.88
C ASP A 219 -8.99 14.08 18.17
N TRP A 220 -7.82 14.74 18.33
CA TRP A 220 -7.53 15.70 19.38
C TRP A 220 -7.31 17.09 18.79
N TYR A 221 -8.26 18.00 19.01
CA TYR A 221 -8.18 19.41 18.62
C TYR A 221 -8.00 20.31 19.84
N THR A 222 -7.41 21.50 19.65
CA THR A 222 -7.23 22.51 20.72
C THR A 222 -8.49 22.77 21.52
N TYR A 223 -9.64 22.84 20.86
CA TYR A 223 -10.92 23.19 21.50
C TYR A 223 -11.60 22.04 22.23
N SER A 224 -11.08 20.82 22.13
CA SER A 224 -11.71 19.62 22.68
C SER A 224 -10.76 18.75 23.53
N ALA A 225 -9.48 18.80 23.29
CA ALA A 225 -8.47 18.01 24.01
C ALA A 225 -8.15 18.55 25.42
N GLY A 226 -8.60 19.75 25.77
CA GLY A 226 -8.28 20.43 27.04
C GLY A 226 -6.87 21.02 27.11
N VAL A 227 -6.10 20.89 26.04
CA VAL A 227 -4.74 21.44 25.86
C VAL A 227 -4.63 22.17 24.51
N VAL A 228 -3.65 23.06 24.39
CA VAL A 228 -3.37 23.69 23.09
C VAL A 228 -2.71 22.66 22.17
N VAL A 229 -3.27 22.51 20.96
CA VAL A 229 -2.76 21.61 19.92
C VAL A 229 -2.31 22.43 18.73
N ASN A 230 -1.03 22.38 18.43
CA ASN A 230 -0.38 23.09 17.31
C ASN A 230 0.82 22.27 16.80
N LYS A 231 1.58 22.80 15.85
CA LYS A 231 2.73 22.11 15.26
C LYS A 231 3.94 21.91 16.18
N GLU A 232 3.94 22.54 17.34
CA GLU A 232 4.96 22.37 18.39
C GLU A 232 4.51 21.35 19.45
N THR A 233 3.27 20.85 19.35
CA THR A 233 2.73 19.88 20.31
C THR A 233 3.35 18.51 20.05
N GLU A 234 4.07 18.01 21.03
CA GLU A 234 4.71 16.71 21.02
C GLU A 234 3.68 15.57 21.10
N VAL A 235 3.93 14.51 20.34
CA VAL A 235 3.13 13.28 20.30
C VAL A 235 3.98 12.16 20.88
N TYR A 236 3.48 11.49 21.89
CA TYR A 236 4.15 10.40 22.58
C TYR A 236 3.52 9.05 22.28
N GLY A 237 4.26 7.98 22.56
CA GLY A 237 3.71 6.62 22.56
C GLY A 237 2.56 6.49 23.57
N MET A 238 1.68 5.52 23.35
CA MET A 238 0.56 5.25 24.26
C MET A 238 0.85 4.10 25.22
N GLY A 239 1.99 3.41 25.06
CA GLY A 239 2.36 2.23 25.83
C GLY A 239 3.60 1.54 25.26
N LYS A 240 3.93 0.36 25.80
CA LYS A 240 5.04 -0.43 25.30
C LYS A 240 4.68 -1.17 24.02
N GLY A 241 5.44 -0.94 22.95
CA GLY A 241 5.21 -1.55 21.65
C GLY A 241 6.42 -1.47 20.73
N LYS A 242 6.26 -1.93 19.51
CA LYS A 242 7.27 -1.92 18.47
C LYS A 242 6.83 -1.06 17.29
N VAL A 243 7.71 -0.21 16.79
CA VAL A 243 7.49 0.60 15.61
C VAL A 243 7.49 -0.27 14.36
N VAL A 244 6.43 -0.20 13.55
CA VAL A 244 6.30 -0.96 12.30
C VAL A 244 6.27 -0.06 11.06
N ARG A 245 6.03 1.25 11.22
CA ARG A 245 6.08 2.27 10.18
C ARG A 245 6.51 3.61 10.74
N VAL A 246 7.40 4.31 10.02
CA VAL A 246 7.74 5.72 10.26
C VAL A 246 7.87 6.41 8.91
N ASP A 247 7.11 7.48 8.69
CA ASP A 247 7.08 8.19 7.40
C ASP A 247 8.06 9.38 7.38
N HIS A 248 9.37 9.13 7.50
CA HIS A 248 10.41 10.17 7.37
C HIS A 248 10.35 10.86 6.00
N ASN A 249 10.09 10.09 4.93
CA ASN A 249 10.07 10.56 3.54
C ASN A 249 8.63 10.76 3.02
N TYR A 250 7.72 11.23 3.89
CA TYR A 250 6.35 11.50 3.51
C TYR A 250 6.26 12.45 2.30
N LYS A 251 5.36 12.12 1.37
CA LYS A 251 5.08 12.93 0.18
C LYS A 251 3.63 13.42 0.24
N PRO A 252 3.41 14.73 0.37
CA PRO A 252 2.07 15.31 0.41
C PRO A 252 1.37 15.18 -0.95
N TYR A 253 0.07 15.44 -0.98
CA TYR A 253 -0.63 15.68 -2.23
C TYR A 253 0.02 16.87 -2.99
N GLU A 254 0.25 16.70 -4.27
CA GLU A 254 0.89 17.73 -5.11
C GLU A 254 0.00 18.96 -5.30
N SER A 255 -1.33 18.77 -5.26
CA SER A 255 -2.30 19.83 -5.44
C SER A 255 -3.68 19.50 -4.87
N VAL A 256 -4.52 20.53 -4.70
CA VAL A 256 -5.95 20.41 -4.35
C VAL A 256 -6.68 19.52 -5.37
N GLU A 257 -6.36 19.65 -6.66
CA GLU A 257 -6.98 18.87 -7.73
C GLU A 257 -6.68 17.38 -7.60
N GLN A 258 -5.45 17.02 -7.21
CA GLN A 258 -5.07 15.62 -7.02
C GLN A 258 -5.85 15.01 -5.85
N ARG A 259 -5.95 15.72 -4.72
CA ARG A 259 -6.74 15.26 -3.57
C ARG A 259 -8.22 15.14 -3.94
N ASN A 260 -8.77 16.11 -4.66
CA ASN A 260 -10.17 16.09 -5.10
C ASN A 260 -10.46 14.93 -6.07
N LYS A 261 -9.51 14.50 -6.90
CA LYS A 261 -9.66 13.29 -7.75
C LYS A 261 -9.81 12.05 -6.90
N ASP A 262 -9.00 11.88 -5.85
CA ASP A 262 -9.12 10.75 -4.94
C ASP A 262 -10.48 10.76 -4.20
N LEU A 263 -10.95 11.93 -3.75
CA LEU A 263 -12.29 12.06 -3.13
C LEU A 263 -13.44 11.81 -4.13
N ALA A 264 -13.31 12.24 -5.38
CA ALA A 264 -14.28 11.95 -6.42
C ALA A 264 -14.35 10.45 -6.74
N TYR A 265 -13.21 9.77 -6.73
CA TYR A 265 -13.17 8.32 -6.87
C TYR A 265 -13.81 7.59 -5.68
N CYS A 266 -13.61 8.05 -4.44
CA CYS A 266 -14.34 7.54 -3.28
C CYS A 266 -15.86 7.63 -3.48
N LYS A 267 -16.34 8.75 -4.03
CA LYS A 267 -17.76 8.95 -4.37
C LYS A 267 -18.23 7.99 -5.46
N GLU A 268 -17.43 7.77 -6.49
CA GLU A 268 -17.74 6.85 -7.59
C GLU A 268 -17.91 5.41 -7.10
N VAL A 269 -16.97 4.94 -6.28
CA VAL A 269 -16.97 3.55 -5.77
C VAL A 269 -17.77 3.37 -4.48
N GLN A 270 -18.39 4.44 -3.95
CA GLN A 270 -19.23 4.47 -2.74
C GLN A 270 -18.53 3.95 -1.47
N LYS A 271 -17.23 4.13 -1.39
CA LYS A 271 -16.39 3.83 -0.21
C LYS A 271 -15.06 4.57 -0.28
N THR A 272 -14.32 4.63 0.83
CA THR A 272 -12.93 5.07 0.82
C THR A 272 -12.02 3.88 0.57
N PRO A 273 -11.37 3.75 -0.61
CA PRO A 273 -10.39 2.70 -0.86
C PRO A 273 -9.21 2.77 0.10
N ALA A 274 -8.65 1.61 0.49
CA ALA A 274 -7.61 1.51 1.51
C ALA A 274 -6.36 2.37 1.21
N TYR A 275 -5.89 2.39 -0.05
CA TYR A 275 -4.74 3.19 -0.45
C TYR A 275 -5.01 4.71 -0.45
N ILE A 276 -6.27 5.13 -0.72
CA ILE A 276 -6.65 6.54 -0.61
C ILE A 276 -6.76 6.95 0.85
N LEU A 277 -7.32 6.08 1.69
CA LEU A 277 -7.38 6.31 3.13
C LEU A 277 -5.98 6.49 3.73
N ASP A 278 -5.01 5.69 3.29
CA ASP A 278 -3.61 5.84 3.71
C ASP A 278 -3.03 7.21 3.34
N LYS A 279 -3.27 7.70 2.12
CA LYS A 279 -2.87 9.05 1.70
C LYS A 279 -3.55 10.16 2.50
N LEU A 280 -4.86 10.00 2.78
CA LEU A 280 -5.64 10.98 3.56
C LEU A 280 -5.16 11.08 5.00
N ARG A 281 -4.54 10.02 5.57
CA ARG A 281 -3.90 10.06 6.89
C ARG A 281 -2.61 10.90 6.92
N GLY A 282 -2.03 11.20 5.77
CA GLY A 282 -0.81 12.00 5.70
C GLY A 282 0.42 11.28 6.24
N ARG A 283 1.29 11.98 6.96
CA ARG A 283 2.50 11.45 7.61
C ARG A 283 2.11 10.65 8.84
N GLN A 284 2.64 9.43 8.94
CA GLN A 284 2.19 8.45 9.92
C GLN A 284 3.35 7.77 10.65
N VAL A 285 3.05 7.34 11.88
CA VAL A 285 3.82 6.34 12.63
C VAL A 285 2.86 5.26 13.09
N TRP A 286 3.22 3.97 12.88
CA TRP A 286 2.40 2.84 13.30
C TRP A 286 3.13 2.00 14.33
N ILE A 287 2.41 1.61 15.37
CA ILE A 287 2.92 0.83 16.49
C ILE A 287 2.14 -0.48 16.61
N GLN A 288 2.84 -1.59 16.77
CA GLN A 288 2.31 -2.87 17.21
C GLN A 288 2.61 -3.04 18.69
N TYR A 289 1.60 -3.15 19.53
CA TYR A 289 1.73 -3.41 20.96
C TYR A 289 1.76 -4.91 21.27
N ASP A 290 2.40 -5.30 22.38
CA ASP A 290 2.61 -6.70 22.77
C ASP A 290 1.31 -7.47 23.03
N ASN A 291 0.22 -6.77 23.35
CA ASN A 291 -1.09 -7.37 23.66
C ASN A 291 -2.03 -7.53 22.45
N GLY A 292 -1.54 -7.31 21.23
CA GLY A 292 -2.34 -7.35 20.01
C GLY A 292 -3.04 -6.03 19.63
N MET A 293 -2.91 -4.99 20.46
CA MET A 293 -3.31 -3.63 20.09
C MET A 293 -2.38 -3.07 19.02
N GLN A 294 -2.91 -2.15 18.23
CA GLN A 294 -2.17 -1.40 17.23
C GLN A 294 -2.61 0.06 17.27
N ALA A 295 -1.67 0.98 17.12
CA ALA A 295 -1.98 2.41 16.95
C ALA A 295 -1.39 2.93 15.65
N ARG A 296 -2.13 3.83 14.97
CA ARG A 296 -1.68 4.57 13.80
C ARG A 296 -1.84 6.04 14.09
N PHE A 297 -0.72 6.69 14.39
CA PHE A 297 -0.65 8.14 14.57
C PHE A 297 -0.60 8.79 13.20
N ALA A 298 -1.47 9.75 12.93
CA ALA A 298 -1.66 10.34 11.62
C ALA A 298 -1.71 11.87 11.67
N HIS A 299 -1.67 12.49 10.50
CA HIS A 299 -1.62 13.95 10.28
C HIS A 299 -0.41 14.64 10.90
N LEU A 300 0.68 13.89 11.18
CA LEU A 300 1.86 14.43 11.81
C LEU A 300 2.53 15.52 10.93
N ASP A 301 3.02 16.60 11.54
CA ASP A 301 3.87 17.59 10.86
C ASP A 301 5.27 17.03 10.65
N GLN A 302 5.81 16.44 11.70
CA GLN A 302 7.13 15.77 11.71
C GLN A 302 7.04 14.48 12.51
N VAL A 303 7.90 13.53 12.17
CA VAL A 303 8.21 12.36 13.01
C VAL A 303 9.56 12.59 13.68
N ASP A 304 9.76 12.01 14.85
CA ASP A 304 11.07 12.09 15.53
C ASP A 304 12.17 11.52 14.63
N GLU A 305 13.26 12.26 14.45
CA GLU A 305 14.34 11.89 13.52
C GLU A 305 15.11 10.63 13.97
N GLU A 306 15.12 10.35 15.27
CA GLU A 306 15.79 9.18 15.84
C GLU A 306 14.90 7.94 15.85
N LEU A 307 13.57 8.08 15.64
CA LEU A 307 12.64 6.98 15.63
C LEU A 307 12.75 6.13 14.36
N ASN A 308 13.00 4.84 14.52
CA ASN A 308 13.18 3.92 13.40
C ASN A 308 12.22 2.72 13.46
N VAL A 309 11.93 2.15 12.29
CA VAL A 309 11.20 0.88 12.21
C VAL A 309 11.98 -0.22 12.93
N GLY A 310 11.30 -0.93 13.82
CA GLY A 310 11.87 -1.98 14.67
C GLY A 310 12.20 -1.52 16.10
N ASP A 311 12.20 -0.21 16.37
CA ASP A 311 12.43 0.31 17.71
C ASP A 311 11.34 -0.11 18.69
N THR A 312 11.74 -0.32 19.92
CA THR A 312 10.81 -0.53 21.04
C THR A 312 10.53 0.82 21.69
N ILE A 313 9.26 1.16 21.81
CA ILE A 313 8.80 2.41 22.42
C ILE A 313 8.06 2.17 23.74
N THR A 314 7.91 3.22 24.50
CA THR A 314 7.08 3.32 25.72
C THR A 314 6.14 4.52 25.60
N LYS A 315 5.32 4.75 26.63
CA LYS A 315 4.49 5.95 26.75
C LYS A 315 5.29 7.28 26.80
N ASP A 316 6.56 7.22 27.15
CA ASP A 316 7.44 8.38 27.28
C ASP A 316 8.32 8.59 26.03
N THR A 317 8.13 7.80 24.99
CA THR A 317 8.90 7.90 23.73
C THR A 317 8.26 8.93 22.83
N LEU A 318 9.02 9.94 22.39
CA LEU A 318 8.59 10.92 21.39
C LEU A 318 8.35 10.20 20.03
N ILE A 319 7.16 10.38 19.48
CA ILE A 319 6.77 9.86 18.16
C ILE A 319 6.97 10.91 17.07
N GLY A 320 6.67 12.18 17.40
CA GLY A 320 6.73 13.30 16.49
C GLY A 320 5.90 14.48 16.97
N TYR A 321 5.41 15.27 16.05
CA TYR A 321 4.69 16.51 16.33
C TYR A 321 3.36 16.56 15.59
N VAL A 322 2.35 17.17 16.22
CA VAL A 322 1.02 17.34 15.62
C VAL A 322 1.11 18.19 14.34
N GLY A 323 0.29 17.85 13.36
CA GLY A 323 0.21 18.59 12.11
C GLY A 323 -1.16 18.55 11.47
N ASN A 324 -1.18 18.68 10.15
CA ASN A 324 -2.36 18.57 9.32
C ASN A 324 -2.06 17.85 7.99
N SER A 325 -1.01 17.04 7.95
CA SER A 325 -0.63 16.32 6.72
C SER A 325 -1.77 15.43 6.21
N GLY A 326 -1.95 15.33 4.89
CA GLY A 326 -3.05 14.60 4.24
C GLY A 326 -4.40 15.32 4.25
N THR A 327 -4.57 16.39 5.03
CA THR A 327 -5.82 17.18 5.11
C THR A 327 -5.93 18.21 4.01
N SER A 328 -7.05 18.96 3.95
CA SER A 328 -7.20 20.11 3.07
C SER A 328 -6.29 21.28 3.49
N GLY A 329 -6.02 21.45 4.78
CA GLY A 329 -5.13 22.49 5.30
C GLY A 329 -3.70 22.33 4.82
N GLU A 330 -3.15 21.12 4.77
CA GLU A 330 -1.83 20.87 4.19
C GLU A 330 -1.77 21.31 2.72
N VAL A 331 -2.75 20.88 1.92
CA VAL A 331 -2.76 21.15 0.47
C VAL A 331 -2.95 22.64 0.17
N GLN A 332 -3.71 23.34 1.02
CA GLN A 332 -3.89 24.80 0.97
C GLN A 332 -2.71 25.57 1.58
N LYS A 333 -1.79 24.85 2.25
CA LYS A 333 -0.61 25.41 2.93
C LYS A 333 -0.97 26.39 4.02
N ASP A 334 -1.99 26.08 4.78
CA ASP A 334 -2.44 26.85 5.93
C ASP A 334 -2.44 26.01 7.23
N ASN A 335 -2.83 26.62 8.33
CA ASN A 335 -2.88 25.95 9.65
C ASN A 335 -4.30 25.47 10.00
N THR A 336 -5.17 25.33 9.02
CA THR A 336 -6.48 24.71 9.27
C THR A 336 -6.36 23.22 9.46
N GLU A 337 -7.32 22.64 10.17
CA GLU A 337 -7.38 21.20 10.45
C GLU A 337 -6.14 20.62 11.22
N LEU A 338 -5.46 21.48 12.01
CA LEU A 338 -4.43 20.98 12.94
C LEU A 338 -5.06 20.13 14.03
N HIS A 339 -4.68 18.86 14.07
CA HIS A 339 -5.11 17.90 15.08
C HIS A 339 -4.21 16.66 15.06
N LEU A 340 -4.23 15.90 16.15
CA LEU A 340 -3.72 14.54 16.15
C LEU A 340 -4.88 13.57 15.88
N HIS A 341 -4.70 12.67 14.93
CA HIS A 341 -5.59 11.52 14.70
C HIS A 341 -4.88 10.23 15.09
N VAL A 342 -5.56 9.36 15.85
CA VAL A 342 -5.04 8.02 16.17
C VAL A 342 -6.10 6.96 15.92
N ASP A 343 -5.82 6.04 14.98
CA ASP A 343 -6.59 4.78 14.90
C ASP A 343 -6.09 3.82 15.96
N LEU A 344 -7.02 3.16 16.65
CA LEU A 344 -6.74 2.03 17.51
C LEU A 344 -7.40 0.76 16.95
N LEU A 345 -6.58 -0.30 16.82
CA LEU A 345 -7.05 -1.58 16.32
C LEU A 345 -6.72 -2.68 17.34
N ILE A 346 -7.55 -3.69 17.36
CA ILE A 346 -7.33 -4.94 18.09
C ILE A 346 -7.19 -6.05 17.06
N ASN A 347 -6.03 -6.69 16.98
CA ASN A 347 -5.78 -7.77 16.03
C ASN A 347 -6.15 -7.40 14.59
N GLY A 348 -5.78 -6.18 14.14
CA GLY A 348 -6.04 -5.67 12.79
C GLY A 348 -7.44 -5.13 12.54
N THR A 349 -8.36 -5.23 13.51
CA THR A 349 -9.74 -4.72 13.41
C THR A 349 -9.88 -3.43 14.23
N LEU A 350 -10.46 -2.38 13.64
CA LEU A 350 -10.78 -1.15 14.36
C LEU A 350 -11.63 -1.47 15.58
N PHE A 351 -11.19 -1.05 16.78
CA PHE A 351 -11.73 -1.47 18.05
C PHE A 351 -13.24 -1.16 18.23
N TRP A 352 -13.68 -0.07 17.61
CA TRP A 352 -15.05 0.43 17.73
C TRP A 352 -16.08 -0.33 16.88
N LYS A 353 -15.64 -1.17 15.95
CA LYS A 353 -16.56 -1.94 15.11
C LYS A 353 -17.41 -2.90 15.96
N GLY A 354 -18.72 -2.68 15.92
CA GLY A 354 -19.69 -3.45 16.68
C GLY A 354 -20.10 -2.83 18.00
N LEU A 355 -19.45 -1.75 18.45
CA LEU A 355 -19.86 -0.97 19.61
C LEU A 355 -20.84 0.14 19.22
N SER A 356 -21.71 0.53 20.16
CA SER A 356 -22.48 1.75 20.05
C SER A 356 -21.58 2.98 20.22
N GLN A 357 -22.00 4.16 19.71
CA GLN A 357 -21.24 5.40 19.90
C GLN A 357 -21.12 5.79 21.39
N GLU A 358 -22.09 5.42 22.22
CA GLU A 358 -22.05 5.61 23.67
C GLU A 358 -20.96 4.72 24.30
N ASP A 359 -20.91 3.43 23.94
CA ASP A 359 -19.87 2.52 24.43
C ASP A 359 -18.46 2.97 23.99
N VAL A 360 -18.32 3.42 22.74
CA VAL A 360 -17.05 3.97 22.24
C VAL A 360 -16.58 5.14 23.08
N LYS A 361 -17.48 6.10 23.35
CA LYS A 361 -17.20 7.27 24.19
C LYS A 361 -16.81 6.86 25.61
N ASP A 362 -17.59 5.97 26.23
CA ASP A 362 -17.35 5.51 27.60
C ASP A 362 -16.01 4.79 27.74
N VAL A 363 -15.67 3.92 26.78
CA VAL A 363 -14.37 3.24 26.73
C VAL A 363 -13.23 4.25 26.66
N LEU A 364 -13.30 5.22 25.73
CA LEU A 364 -12.24 6.22 25.55
C LEU A 364 -12.06 7.10 26.81
N ILE A 365 -13.15 7.56 27.41
CA ILE A 365 -13.10 8.34 28.66
C ILE A 365 -12.49 7.52 29.78
N SER A 366 -12.95 6.28 29.96
CA SER A 366 -12.49 5.44 31.07
C SER A 366 -11.04 5.03 30.94
N GLN A 367 -10.52 4.83 29.72
CA GLN A 367 -9.16 4.36 29.49
C GLN A 367 -8.15 5.50 29.31
N LEU A 368 -8.56 6.63 28.74
CA LEU A 368 -7.62 7.70 28.40
C LEU A 368 -7.73 8.96 29.31
N ASN A 369 -8.77 9.07 30.16
CA ASN A 369 -8.93 10.23 31.05
C ASN A 369 -8.66 9.91 32.53
N ASN A 370 -8.58 8.62 32.90
CA ASN A 370 -8.45 8.19 34.31
C ASN A 370 -7.01 7.83 34.71
N ASN A 371 -6.00 8.27 33.97
CA ASN A 371 -4.60 8.03 34.29
C ASN A 371 -4.08 9.13 35.27
N GLU A 372 -4.66 9.24 36.48
CA GLU A 372 -4.07 9.90 37.64
C GLU A 372 -3.23 8.91 38.47
#